data_ad1df1b673fc5e80657feb13c751c54e
#
_entry.id   ad1df1b673fc5e80657feb13c751c54e
#
_cell.length_a   1.000
_cell.length_b   1.000
_cell.length_c   1.000
_cell.angle_alpha   90.00
_cell.angle_beta   90.00
_cell.angle_gamma   90.00
#
_symmetry.space_group_name_H-M   'P 1'
#
loop_
_entity.id
_entity.type
_entity.pdbx_description
1 polymer ?
#
loop_
_entity_poly.entity_id
_entity_poly.type
_entity_poly.pdbx_seq_one_letter_code
_entity_poly.pdbx_strand_id
1 'polypeptide(L)'
;MQASAAEPRHEESQKKRKPRLAAIEYIRGISMMGVIGIHVGSQYLSNPAANPHLIALFEIFTRFSVPIFFFISAFGLFYNLDIHAPFAARQFYLRRIKTVLIPYLVWSLFYIIHDGLLYGTGLPSPLYFGGLLFFGCAKYQLYFLVILLWFYLLMPLWIPLVRRMSLRGLAALLVFQVLFDYWSSFSVPFNTYVYGLPNDSLLKPFLMYRLNYWVLHYIFIFLLGGYLAVHIEAFKRFMQQKRTAITLLFYASMASLLGYYYSLLAAGQTPLDGINTAHQLSPAGIFYTLMASLFFFTIFTYQRYPAALNPILHLLGKHSYFAYLVHPLFVTYLARALEHRSIIMTGGIALTFYVTVLLLSLLAAILCRRLGNALPILSEATIGIYPKTKR
;
A
#
# COMPACT_ATOMS: atom_id res chain seq x y z
N MET A 1 62.72 -0.53 -31.19
CA MET A 1 61.53 0.32 -31.16
C MET A 1 60.31 -0.59 -31.12
N GLN A 2 59.84 -0.91 -29.92
CA GLN A 2 58.58 -1.64 -29.75
C GLN A 2 57.50 -0.66 -29.39
N ALA A 3 56.47 -0.54 -30.26
CA ALA A 3 55.31 0.28 -30.02
C ALA A 3 54.35 -0.49 -29.07
N SER A 4 54.20 0.09 -27.88
CA SER A 4 53.20 -0.40 -26.89
C SER A 4 51.81 -0.03 -27.38
N ALA A 5 51.04 -1.07 -27.69
CA ALA A 5 49.57 -0.94 -27.98
C ALA A 5 48.86 -0.60 -26.66
N ALA A 6 48.30 0.60 -26.57
CA ALA A 6 47.43 1.02 -25.48
C ALA A 6 46.11 0.29 -25.64
N GLU A 7 45.73 -0.55 -24.68
CA GLU A 7 44.37 -1.10 -24.55
C GLU A 7 43.34 0.02 -24.35
N PRO A 8 42.20 -0.04 -25.01
CA PRO A 8 41.11 0.93 -24.80
C PRO A 8 40.54 0.71 -23.40
N ARG A 9 40.69 1.69 -22.51
CA ARG A 9 39.96 1.75 -21.23
C ARG A 9 38.47 1.77 -21.52
N HIS A 10 37.76 0.74 -21.18
CA HIS A 10 36.30 0.76 -21.09
C HIS A 10 35.88 1.85 -20.10
N GLU A 11 35.49 3.01 -20.62
CA GLU A 11 34.73 4.00 -19.87
C GLU A 11 33.37 3.36 -19.53
N GLU A 12 33.27 2.81 -18.32
CA GLU A 12 31.98 2.51 -17.70
C GLU A 12 31.23 3.84 -17.58
N SER A 13 30.37 4.12 -18.53
CA SER A 13 29.41 5.23 -18.51
C SER A 13 28.62 5.14 -17.20
N GLN A 14 29.01 5.95 -16.20
CA GLN A 14 28.24 6.13 -14.98
C GLN A 14 26.85 6.67 -15.37
N LYS A 15 25.87 5.76 -15.51
CA LYS A 15 24.47 6.12 -15.77
C LYS A 15 24.02 7.12 -14.70
N LYS A 16 23.92 8.40 -15.04
CA LYS A 16 23.45 9.47 -14.13
C LYS A 16 22.12 9.04 -13.51
N ARG A 17 22.07 8.93 -12.19
CA ARG A 17 20.83 8.59 -11.48
C ARG A 17 19.76 9.63 -11.79
N LYS A 18 18.58 9.17 -12.21
CA LYS A 18 17.43 10.04 -12.45
C LYS A 18 17.09 10.83 -11.18
N PRO A 19 16.64 12.11 -11.31
CA PRO A 19 16.29 12.93 -10.16
C PRO A 19 15.19 12.29 -9.33
N ARG A 20 15.27 12.47 -8.00
CA ARG A 20 14.25 11.95 -7.08
C ARG A 20 12.96 12.74 -7.25
N LEU A 21 11.84 12.04 -7.42
CA LEU A 21 10.52 12.65 -7.54
C LEU A 21 9.88 12.76 -6.14
N ALA A 22 9.78 13.98 -5.62
CA ALA A 22 9.18 14.25 -4.31
C ALA A 22 7.72 13.76 -4.22
N ALA A 23 6.98 13.81 -5.32
CA ALA A 23 5.61 13.32 -5.40
C ALA A 23 5.44 11.89 -4.89
N ILE A 24 6.38 10.97 -5.21
CA ILE A 24 6.34 9.58 -4.74
C ILE A 24 6.44 9.52 -3.20
N GLU A 25 7.31 10.35 -2.62
CA GLU A 25 7.49 10.39 -1.16
C GLU A 25 6.26 10.97 -0.46
N TYR A 26 5.70 12.05 -1.00
CA TYR A 26 4.53 12.70 -0.44
C TYR A 26 3.28 11.82 -0.52
N ILE A 27 3.07 11.15 -1.65
CA ILE A 27 1.97 10.17 -1.80
C ILE A 27 2.10 9.05 -0.76
N ARG A 28 3.31 8.53 -0.52
CA ARG A 28 3.52 7.53 0.56
C ARG A 28 3.10 8.06 1.92
N GLY A 29 3.40 9.31 2.22
CA GLY A 29 3.05 9.94 3.49
C GLY A 29 1.54 10.02 3.69
N ILE A 30 0.81 10.58 2.72
CA ILE A 30 -0.65 10.71 2.82
C ILE A 30 -1.35 9.35 2.80
N SER A 31 -0.83 8.39 2.02
CA SER A 31 -1.40 7.03 1.98
C SER A 31 -1.21 6.30 3.31
N MET A 32 -0.08 6.48 3.98
CA MET A 32 0.13 5.94 5.33
C MET A 32 -0.88 6.54 6.32
N MET A 33 -1.13 7.84 6.26
CA MET A 33 -2.17 8.49 7.08
C MET A 33 -3.55 7.88 6.81
N GLY A 34 -3.91 7.65 5.55
CA GLY A 34 -5.17 7.01 5.17
C GLY A 34 -5.27 5.57 5.66
N VAL A 35 -4.19 4.77 5.59
CA VAL A 35 -4.18 3.41 6.15
C VAL A 35 -4.41 3.42 7.66
N ILE A 36 -3.77 4.33 8.40
CA ILE A 36 -4.04 4.49 9.83
C ILE A 36 -5.51 4.87 10.06
N GLY A 37 -6.06 5.75 9.20
CA GLY A 37 -7.48 6.14 9.22
C GLY A 37 -8.41 4.94 9.08
N ILE A 38 -8.19 4.06 8.11
CA ILE A 38 -8.96 2.82 7.91
C ILE A 38 -8.97 1.97 9.19
N HIS A 39 -7.83 1.77 9.82
CA HIS A 39 -7.75 0.91 11.00
C HIS A 39 -8.33 1.55 12.26
N VAL A 40 -8.27 2.86 12.39
CA VAL A 40 -9.00 3.60 13.42
C VAL A 40 -10.51 3.57 13.15
N GLY A 41 -10.93 3.70 11.89
CA GLY A 41 -12.31 3.56 11.46
C GLY A 41 -12.89 2.19 11.82
N SER A 42 -12.15 1.13 11.53
CA SER A 42 -12.53 -0.24 11.89
C SER A 42 -12.67 -0.42 13.42
N GLN A 43 -11.78 0.21 14.21
CA GLN A 43 -11.89 0.20 15.67
C GLN A 43 -13.09 1.01 16.15
N TYR A 44 -13.37 2.16 15.55
CA TYR A 44 -14.53 3.01 15.86
C TYR A 44 -15.84 2.33 15.50
N LEU A 45 -15.90 1.61 14.39
CA LEU A 45 -17.07 0.88 13.90
C LEU A 45 -17.61 -0.16 14.92
N SER A 46 -16.75 -0.68 15.79
CA SER A 46 -17.14 -1.64 16.83
C SER A 46 -17.99 -1.01 17.95
N ASN A 47 -18.19 0.30 17.95
CA ASN A 47 -19.00 0.99 18.96
C ASN A 47 -20.47 1.05 18.54
N PRO A 48 -21.41 0.80 19.48
CA PRO A 48 -22.84 0.86 19.19
C PRO A 48 -23.35 2.22 18.70
N ALA A 49 -22.65 3.30 19.07
CA ALA A 49 -22.99 4.68 18.71
C ALA A 49 -22.11 5.25 17.58
N ALA A 50 -21.52 4.38 16.75
CA ALA A 50 -20.65 4.82 15.67
C ALA A 50 -21.38 5.68 14.64
N ASN A 51 -20.85 6.89 14.40
CA ASN A 51 -21.44 7.82 13.44
C ASN A 51 -21.06 7.42 12.01
N PRO A 52 -22.06 7.14 11.12
CA PRO A 52 -21.78 6.68 9.75
C PRO A 52 -21.01 7.69 8.90
N HIS A 53 -21.12 9.00 9.17
CA HIS A 53 -20.38 10.04 8.45
C HIS A 53 -18.90 10.03 8.83
N LEU A 54 -18.57 9.76 10.10
CA LEU A 54 -17.18 9.63 10.54
C LEU A 54 -16.57 8.32 10.03
N ILE A 55 -17.36 7.25 9.93
CA ILE A 55 -16.96 6.02 9.26
C ILE A 55 -16.67 6.28 7.79
N ALA A 56 -17.53 7.05 7.08
CA ALA A 56 -17.27 7.44 5.70
C ALA A 56 -15.94 8.20 5.55
N LEU A 57 -15.61 9.09 6.48
CA LEU A 57 -14.33 9.81 6.49
C LEU A 57 -13.14 8.87 6.66
N PHE A 58 -13.19 7.97 7.64
CA PHE A 58 -12.06 7.08 7.94
C PHE A 58 -11.92 5.92 6.93
N GLU A 59 -13.04 5.35 6.48
CA GLU A 59 -13.03 4.12 5.71
C GLU A 59 -13.22 4.37 4.20
N ILE A 60 -14.16 5.20 3.79
CA ILE A 60 -14.49 5.39 2.37
C ILE A 60 -13.58 6.41 1.71
N PHE A 61 -13.42 7.58 2.31
CA PHE A 61 -12.55 8.64 1.78
C PHE A 61 -11.09 8.20 1.67
N THR A 62 -10.62 7.29 2.52
CA THR A 62 -9.23 6.82 2.54
C THR A 62 -8.99 5.55 1.72
N ARG A 63 -10.01 4.99 1.03
CA ARG A 63 -9.92 3.71 0.29
C ARG A 63 -8.85 3.68 -0.80
N PHE A 64 -8.47 4.82 -1.36
CA PHE A 64 -7.36 4.90 -2.33
C PHE A 64 -6.00 4.51 -1.71
N SER A 65 -5.86 4.55 -0.39
CA SER A 65 -4.57 4.52 0.30
C SER A 65 -3.78 3.23 0.10
N VAL A 66 -4.42 2.07 0.07
CA VAL A 66 -3.74 0.80 -0.17
C VAL A 66 -3.37 0.62 -1.65
N PRO A 67 -4.30 0.76 -2.62
CA PRO A 67 -3.96 0.55 -4.02
C PRO A 67 -2.94 1.55 -4.57
N ILE A 68 -2.93 2.79 -4.10
CA ILE A 68 -1.97 3.80 -4.56
C ILE A 68 -0.52 3.46 -4.17
N PHE A 69 -0.31 2.67 -3.12
CA PHE A 69 1.02 2.16 -2.80
C PHE A 69 1.55 1.22 -3.89
N PHE A 70 0.68 0.40 -4.52
CA PHE A 70 1.09 -0.43 -5.66
C PHE A 70 1.44 0.43 -6.87
N PHE A 71 0.65 1.48 -7.13
CA PHE A 71 0.95 2.47 -8.17
C PHE A 71 2.32 3.11 -8.00
N ILE A 72 2.60 3.72 -6.82
CA ILE A 72 3.88 4.41 -6.60
C ILE A 72 5.05 3.44 -6.47
N SER A 73 4.82 2.21 -6.02
CA SER A 73 5.85 1.17 -6.00
C SER A 73 6.28 0.79 -7.40
N ALA A 74 5.31 0.49 -8.28
CA ALA A 74 5.58 0.24 -9.70
C ALA A 74 6.21 1.44 -10.37
N PHE A 75 5.65 2.66 -10.16
CA PHE A 75 6.20 3.88 -10.73
C PHE A 75 7.67 4.05 -10.34
N GLY A 76 8.01 3.96 -9.05
CA GLY A 76 9.39 4.10 -8.58
C GLY A 76 10.34 3.02 -9.12
N LEU A 77 9.84 1.80 -9.32
CA LEU A 77 10.60 0.70 -9.92
C LEU A 77 10.92 0.98 -11.38
N PHE A 78 9.90 1.19 -12.20
CA PHE A 78 10.04 1.39 -13.64
C PHE A 78 10.69 2.73 -14.00
N TYR A 79 10.55 3.76 -13.17
CA TYR A 79 11.24 5.02 -13.33
C TYR A 79 12.76 4.87 -13.28
N ASN A 80 13.28 3.98 -12.43
CA ASN A 80 14.72 3.74 -12.27
C ASN A 80 15.24 2.57 -13.12
N LEU A 81 14.34 1.78 -13.73
CA LEU A 81 14.70 0.65 -14.56
C LEU A 81 14.97 1.10 -16.00
N ASP A 82 15.99 0.55 -16.63
CA ASP A 82 16.12 0.58 -18.08
C ASP A 82 15.35 -0.61 -18.64
N ILE A 83 14.17 -0.31 -19.20
CA ILE A 83 13.24 -1.34 -19.69
C ILE A 83 13.75 -2.09 -20.92
N HIS A 84 14.79 -1.56 -21.59
CA HIS A 84 15.41 -2.17 -22.79
C HIS A 84 16.67 -2.96 -22.47
N ALA A 85 17.27 -2.74 -21.30
CA ALA A 85 18.43 -3.49 -20.84
C ALA A 85 18.04 -4.87 -20.26
N PRO A 86 18.97 -5.85 -20.25
CA PRO A 86 18.77 -7.12 -19.55
C PRO A 86 18.41 -6.90 -18.09
N PHE A 87 17.42 -7.62 -17.59
CA PHE A 87 16.98 -7.51 -16.20
C PHE A 87 17.97 -8.16 -15.24
N ALA A 88 18.61 -7.36 -14.39
CA ALA A 88 19.55 -7.82 -13.37
C ALA A 88 18.80 -8.48 -12.19
N ALA A 89 18.20 -9.65 -12.44
CA ALA A 89 17.28 -10.33 -11.52
C ALA A 89 17.91 -10.58 -10.14
N ARG A 90 19.16 -11.10 -10.08
CA ARG A 90 19.84 -11.40 -8.81
C ARG A 90 19.98 -10.16 -7.93
N GLN A 91 20.43 -9.03 -8.49
CA GLN A 91 20.57 -7.77 -7.72
C GLN A 91 19.21 -7.24 -7.28
N PHE A 92 18.20 -7.33 -8.15
CA PHE A 92 16.84 -6.91 -7.85
C PHE A 92 16.26 -7.71 -6.68
N TYR A 93 16.27 -9.05 -6.75
CA TYR A 93 15.68 -9.88 -5.71
C TYR A 93 16.43 -9.79 -4.38
N LEU A 94 17.76 -9.79 -4.38
CA LEU A 94 18.54 -9.59 -3.15
C LEU A 94 18.19 -8.25 -2.47
N ARG A 95 17.99 -7.19 -3.26
CA ARG A 95 17.54 -5.92 -2.72
C ARG A 95 16.13 -6.02 -2.12
N ARG A 96 15.17 -6.71 -2.76
CA ARG A 96 13.80 -6.85 -2.26
C ARG A 96 13.73 -7.74 -1.02
N ILE A 97 14.50 -8.80 -0.97
CA ILE A 97 14.67 -9.61 0.24
C ILE A 97 15.10 -8.72 1.40
N LYS A 98 16.16 -7.95 1.23
CA LYS A 98 16.68 -7.07 2.29
C LYS A 98 15.72 -5.94 2.69
N THR A 99 15.04 -5.32 1.73
CA THR A 99 14.26 -4.09 2.01
C THR A 99 12.78 -4.33 2.29
N VAL A 100 12.24 -5.52 1.99
CA VAL A 100 10.81 -5.83 2.14
C VAL A 100 10.58 -7.17 2.82
N LEU A 101 11.20 -8.27 2.34
CA LEU A 101 10.92 -9.60 2.89
C LEU A 101 11.44 -9.74 4.33
N ILE A 102 12.67 -9.32 4.62
CA ILE A 102 13.22 -9.40 5.99
C ILE A 102 12.37 -8.56 6.96
N PRO A 103 12.09 -7.26 6.71
CA PRO A 103 11.16 -6.51 7.58
C PRO A 103 9.78 -7.16 7.71
N TYR A 104 9.23 -7.70 6.64
CA TYR A 104 7.96 -8.42 6.68
C TYR A 104 8.00 -9.60 7.65
N LEU A 105 9.02 -10.46 7.56
CA LEU A 105 9.18 -11.62 8.44
C LEU A 105 9.40 -11.20 9.90
N VAL A 106 10.24 -10.20 10.15
CA VAL A 106 10.52 -9.67 11.49
C VAL A 106 9.24 -9.14 12.14
N TRP A 107 8.46 -8.32 11.41
CA TRP A 107 7.22 -7.77 11.94
C TRP A 107 6.12 -8.83 12.09
N SER A 108 6.06 -9.81 11.18
CA SER A 108 5.13 -10.95 11.31
C SER A 108 5.42 -11.76 12.56
N LEU A 109 6.70 -12.11 12.77
CA LEU A 109 7.12 -12.84 13.97
C LEU A 109 6.84 -12.03 15.25
N PHE A 110 7.17 -10.73 15.23
CA PHE A 110 6.87 -9.84 16.34
C PHE A 110 5.37 -9.85 16.70
N TYR A 111 4.48 -9.69 15.71
CA TYR A 111 3.04 -9.67 15.98
C TYR A 111 2.48 -11.03 16.41
N ILE A 112 2.97 -12.14 15.86
CA ILE A 112 2.56 -13.49 16.29
C ILE A 112 2.92 -13.70 17.77
N ILE A 113 4.15 -13.36 18.18
CA ILE A 113 4.58 -13.50 19.57
C ILE A 113 3.82 -12.52 20.47
N HIS A 114 3.74 -11.25 20.08
CA HIS A 114 3.06 -10.20 20.81
C HIS A 114 1.58 -10.56 21.07
N ASP A 115 0.85 -10.93 20.01
CA ASP A 115 -0.58 -11.25 20.14
C ASP A 115 -0.78 -12.57 20.90
N GLY A 116 0.09 -13.56 20.69
CA GLY A 116 0.08 -14.80 21.49
C GLY A 116 0.24 -14.59 22.99
N LEU A 117 1.13 -13.68 23.39
CA LEU A 117 1.32 -13.27 24.78
C LEU A 117 0.17 -12.39 25.30
N LEU A 118 -0.26 -11.43 24.50
CA LEU A 118 -1.28 -10.45 24.88
C LEU A 118 -2.66 -11.07 25.11
N TYR A 119 -3.02 -12.07 24.29
CA TYR A 119 -4.31 -12.75 24.33
C TYR A 119 -4.25 -14.15 24.99
N GLY A 120 -3.08 -14.59 25.42
CA GLY A 120 -2.90 -15.90 26.07
C GLY A 120 -3.11 -17.10 25.14
N THR A 121 -3.06 -16.93 23.83
CA THR A 121 -3.30 -18.00 22.85
C THR A 121 -2.07 -18.87 22.58
N GLY A 122 -0.89 -18.46 23.08
CA GLY A 122 0.38 -19.14 22.80
C GLY A 122 0.84 -18.99 21.35
N LEU A 123 1.84 -19.81 20.97
CA LEU A 123 2.34 -19.83 19.59
C LEU A 123 1.52 -20.79 18.72
N PRO A 124 1.26 -20.42 17.45
CA PRO A 124 0.51 -21.26 16.52
C PRO A 124 1.30 -22.54 16.16
N SER A 125 0.57 -23.59 15.72
CA SER A 125 1.22 -24.79 15.16
C SER A 125 2.07 -24.43 13.92
N PRO A 126 3.09 -25.23 13.57
CA PRO A 126 3.98 -24.92 12.43
C PRO A 126 3.25 -24.72 11.11
N LEU A 127 2.22 -25.52 10.82
CA LEU A 127 1.42 -25.38 9.61
C LEU A 127 0.62 -24.07 9.61
N TYR A 128 -0.02 -23.74 10.73
CA TYR A 128 -0.77 -22.49 10.87
C TYR A 128 0.15 -21.27 10.85
N PHE A 129 1.33 -21.37 11.45
CA PHE A 129 2.38 -20.35 11.37
C PHE A 129 2.78 -20.07 9.90
N GLY A 130 3.04 -21.13 9.12
CA GLY A 130 3.32 -21.00 7.68
C GLY A 130 2.19 -20.32 6.92
N GLY A 131 0.94 -20.66 7.23
CA GLY A 131 -0.25 -20.03 6.65
C GLY A 131 -0.34 -18.53 6.98
N LEU A 132 -0.10 -18.15 8.25
CA LEU A 132 -0.07 -16.74 8.67
C LEU A 132 0.97 -15.93 7.87
N LEU A 133 2.15 -16.50 7.63
CA LEU A 133 3.18 -15.85 6.80
C LEU A 133 2.82 -15.83 5.32
N PHE A 134 2.28 -16.92 4.77
CA PHE A 134 1.98 -16.99 3.34
C PHE A 134 0.85 -16.02 2.95
N PHE A 135 -0.20 -15.93 3.77
CA PHE A 135 -1.36 -15.08 3.51
C PHE A 135 -1.27 -13.67 4.11
N GLY A 136 -0.19 -13.33 4.83
CA GLY A 136 -0.04 -12.04 5.47
C GLY A 136 -1.00 -11.80 6.63
N CYS A 137 -1.42 -12.86 7.32
CA CYS A 137 -2.43 -12.83 8.37
C CYS A 137 -1.85 -12.67 9.79
N ALA A 138 -0.52 -12.51 9.93
CA ALA A 138 0.10 -12.27 11.24
C ALA A 138 -0.39 -10.95 11.90
N LYS A 139 -0.76 -9.97 11.10
CA LYS A 139 -1.51 -8.76 11.49
C LYS A 139 -2.22 -8.18 10.27
N TYR A 140 -3.35 -7.54 10.47
CA TYR A 140 -4.30 -7.16 9.42
C TYR A 140 -3.72 -6.29 8.28
N GLN A 141 -2.68 -5.50 8.51
CA GLN A 141 -2.06 -4.68 7.45
C GLN A 141 -1.03 -5.45 6.61
N LEU A 142 -0.48 -6.57 7.10
CA LEU A 142 0.68 -7.22 6.50
C LEU A 142 0.39 -7.90 5.16
N TYR A 143 -0.87 -8.21 4.85
CA TYR A 143 -1.27 -8.78 3.55
C TYR A 143 -0.82 -7.92 2.36
N PHE A 144 -0.81 -6.59 2.51
CA PHE A 144 -0.32 -5.68 1.48
C PHE A 144 1.13 -6.00 1.08
N LEU A 145 2.01 -6.30 2.06
CA LEU A 145 3.41 -6.66 1.77
C LEU A 145 3.49 -8.00 1.04
N VAL A 146 2.60 -8.95 1.32
CA VAL A 146 2.53 -10.22 0.58
C VAL A 146 2.18 -9.97 -0.89
N ILE A 147 1.13 -9.19 -1.18
CA ILE A 147 0.79 -8.83 -2.56
C ILE A 147 1.97 -8.11 -3.24
N LEU A 148 2.63 -7.19 -2.53
CA LEU A 148 3.78 -6.46 -3.07
C LEU A 148 4.97 -7.39 -3.37
N LEU A 149 5.23 -8.39 -2.53
CA LEU A 149 6.26 -9.40 -2.77
C LEU A 149 5.93 -10.26 -4.00
N TRP A 150 4.66 -10.63 -4.20
CA TRP A 150 4.21 -11.30 -5.43
C TRP A 150 4.40 -10.43 -6.67
N PHE A 151 4.10 -9.13 -6.62
CA PHE A 151 4.42 -8.21 -7.71
C PHE A 151 5.91 -8.16 -8.00
N TYR A 152 6.76 -8.17 -6.98
CA TYR A 152 8.22 -8.20 -7.18
C TYR A 152 8.70 -9.54 -7.76
N LEU A 153 8.17 -10.66 -7.29
CA LEU A 153 8.50 -11.98 -7.81
C LEU A 153 8.21 -12.07 -9.31
N LEU A 154 7.10 -11.50 -9.73
CA LEU A 154 6.62 -11.53 -11.12
C LEU A 154 7.22 -10.41 -11.99
N MET A 155 8.25 -9.66 -11.53
CA MET A 155 8.88 -8.57 -12.33
C MET A 155 9.33 -9.00 -13.73
N PRO A 156 9.89 -10.21 -13.95
CA PRO A 156 10.24 -10.67 -15.29
C PRO A 156 9.06 -10.71 -16.27
N LEU A 157 7.83 -10.89 -15.77
CA LEU A 157 6.60 -10.85 -16.58
C LEU A 157 6.12 -9.41 -16.81
N TRP A 158 6.26 -8.55 -15.81
CA TRP A 158 5.78 -7.16 -15.90
C TRP A 158 6.63 -6.31 -16.83
N ILE A 159 7.95 -6.52 -16.89
CA ILE A 159 8.86 -5.75 -17.74
C ILE A 159 8.47 -5.84 -19.22
N PRO A 160 8.38 -7.02 -19.87
CA PRO A 160 7.96 -7.12 -21.27
C PRO A 160 6.52 -6.66 -21.48
N LEU A 161 5.63 -6.85 -20.50
CA LEU A 161 4.25 -6.40 -20.57
C LEU A 161 4.17 -4.86 -20.62
N VAL A 162 4.84 -4.16 -19.67
CA VAL A 162 4.88 -2.69 -19.64
C VAL A 162 5.57 -2.14 -20.90
N ARG A 163 6.63 -2.79 -21.39
CA ARG A 163 7.33 -2.38 -22.61
C ARG A 163 6.43 -2.36 -23.85
N ARG A 164 5.47 -3.32 -23.95
CA ARG A 164 4.53 -3.46 -25.08
C ARG A 164 3.18 -2.80 -24.81
N MET A 165 2.98 -2.26 -23.61
CA MET A 165 1.69 -1.71 -23.18
C MET A 165 1.32 -0.47 -24.00
N SER A 166 0.06 -0.41 -24.41
CA SER A 166 -0.55 0.75 -25.05
C SER A 166 -1.70 1.29 -24.19
N LEU A 167 -2.19 2.49 -24.51
CA LEU A 167 -3.39 3.03 -23.84
C LEU A 167 -4.62 2.13 -24.02
N ARG A 168 -4.78 1.49 -25.18
CA ARG A 168 -5.85 0.51 -25.40
C ARG A 168 -5.66 -0.73 -24.53
N GLY A 169 -4.41 -1.20 -24.36
CA GLY A 169 -4.08 -2.29 -23.47
C GLY A 169 -4.37 -1.97 -22.01
N LEU A 170 -4.06 -0.73 -21.56
CA LEU A 170 -4.43 -0.28 -20.20
C LEU A 170 -5.94 -0.20 -20.01
N ALA A 171 -6.70 0.29 -21.01
CA ALA A 171 -8.15 0.31 -20.93
C ALA A 171 -8.75 -1.10 -20.85
N ALA A 172 -8.25 -2.04 -21.65
CA ALA A 172 -8.65 -3.43 -21.59
C ALA A 172 -8.31 -4.07 -20.22
N LEU A 173 -7.14 -3.74 -19.67
CA LEU A 173 -6.72 -4.23 -18.34
C LEU A 173 -7.58 -3.64 -17.21
N LEU A 174 -8.03 -2.38 -17.32
CA LEU A 174 -8.98 -1.78 -16.39
C LEU A 174 -10.31 -2.54 -16.41
N VAL A 175 -10.85 -2.78 -17.62
CA VAL A 175 -12.09 -3.57 -17.75
C VAL A 175 -11.91 -4.98 -17.19
N PHE A 176 -10.79 -5.64 -17.50
CA PHE A 176 -10.47 -6.95 -16.94
C PHE A 176 -10.46 -6.92 -15.41
N GLN A 177 -9.77 -5.96 -14.79
CA GLN A 177 -9.70 -5.87 -13.33
C GLN A 177 -11.09 -5.63 -12.71
N VAL A 178 -11.90 -4.74 -13.28
CA VAL A 178 -13.27 -4.49 -12.78
C VAL A 178 -14.11 -5.78 -12.84
N LEU A 179 -14.07 -6.51 -13.95
CA LEU A 179 -14.81 -7.76 -14.09
C LEU A 179 -14.28 -8.86 -13.17
N PHE A 180 -12.95 -8.97 -13.06
CA PHE A 180 -12.30 -9.93 -12.17
C PHE A 180 -12.61 -9.66 -10.71
N ASP A 181 -12.53 -8.38 -10.27
CA ASP A 181 -12.83 -7.99 -8.90
C ASP A 181 -14.32 -8.21 -8.58
N TYR A 182 -15.21 -7.89 -9.54
CA TYR A 182 -16.62 -8.17 -9.40
C TYR A 182 -16.88 -9.67 -9.19
N TRP A 183 -16.30 -10.52 -10.03
CA TRP A 183 -16.42 -11.96 -9.90
C TRP A 183 -15.78 -12.48 -8.60
N SER A 184 -14.54 -12.11 -8.33
CA SER A 184 -13.77 -12.67 -7.22
C SER A 184 -14.23 -12.16 -5.85
N SER A 185 -14.61 -10.87 -5.72
CA SER A 185 -14.92 -10.26 -4.43
C SER A 185 -16.41 -10.21 -4.12
N PHE A 186 -17.26 -9.97 -5.14
CA PHE A 186 -18.68 -9.67 -4.95
C PHE A 186 -19.63 -10.76 -5.45
N SER A 187 -19.16 -11.77 -6.19
CA SER A 187 -20.02 -12.85 -6.68
C SER A 187 -20.55 -13.71 -5.54
N VAL A 188 -21.85 -13.66 -5.29
CA VAL A 188 -22.50 -14.50 -4.28
C VAL A 188 -22.29 -16.00 -4.55
N PRO A 189 -22.49 -16.53 -5.79
CA PRO A 189 -22.25 -17.94 -6.08
C PRO A 189 -20.80 -18.37 -5.78
N PHE A 190 -19.80 -17.53 -6.16
CA PHE A 190 -18.40 -17.86 -5.92
C PHE A 190 -18.07 -17.84 -4.43
N ASN A 191 -18.52 -16.83 -3.68
CA ASN A 191 -18.30 -16.76 -2.24
C ASN A 191 -18.98 -17.92 -1.51
N THR A 192 -20.25 -18.27 -1.87
CA THR A 192 -20.94 -19.43 -1.31
C THR A 192 -20.18 -20.73 -1.56
N TYR A 193 -19.64 -20.92 -2.76
CA TYR A 193 -18.79 -22.08 -3.07
C TYR A 193 -17.54 -22.10 -2.16
N VAL A 194 -16.82 -20.99 -2.03
CA VAL A 194 -15.59 -20.91 -1.22
C VAL A 194 -15.87 -21.21 0.25
N TYR A 195 -16.90 -20.60 0.84
CA TYR A 195 -17.24 -20.82 2.23
C TYR A 195 -17.83 -22.23 2.48
N GLY A 196 -18.49 -22.82 1.49
CA GLY A 196 -19.03 -24.17 1.53
C GLY A 196 -17.99 -25.28 1.41
N LEU A 197 -16.74 -24.98 1.05
CA LEU A 197 -15.68 -25.99 1.01
C LEU A 197 -15.44 -26.61 2.40
N PRO A 198 -15.12 -27.92 2.47
CA PRO A 198 -14.75 -28.59 3.73
C PRO A 198 -13.62 -27.88 4.45
N ASN A 199 -13.63 -27.86 5.79
CA ASN A 199 -12.62 -27.17 6.59
C ASN A 199 -11.22 -27.81 6.51
N ASP A 200 -11.14 -29.07 6.19
CA ASP A 200 -9.91 -29.85 5.95
C ASP A 200 -9.40 -29.74 4.51
N SER A 201 -10.16 -29.08 3.62
CA SER A 201 -9.74 -28.85 2.25
C SER A 201 -8.54 -27.89 2.18
N LEU A 202 -7.46 -28.32 1.56
CA LEU A 202 -6.29 -27.45 1.28
C LEU A 202 -6.67 -26.25 0.35
N LEU A 203 -7.66 -26.41 -0.50
CA LEU A 203 -8.11 -25.35 -1.42
C LEU A 203 -8.81 -24.20 -0.69
N LYS A 204 -9.54 -24.51 0.41
CA LYS A 204 -10.34 -23.51 1.14
C LYS A 204 -9.52 -22.30 1.59
N PRO A 205 -8.38 -22.41 2.31
CA PRO A 205 -7.60 -21.25 2.72
C PRO A 205 -7.06 -20.44 1.54
N PHE A 206 -6.64 -21.10 0.44
CA PHE A 206 -6.18 -20.39 -0.75
C PHE A 206 -7.26 -19.52 -1.39
N LEU A 207 -8.50 -19.99 -1.44
CA LEU A 207 -9.61 -19.21 -1.99
C LEU A 207 -10.16 -18.20 -0.97
N MET A 208 -10.21 -18.53 0.32
CA MET A 208 -10.66 -17.61 1.36
C MET A 208 -9.75 -16.38 1.48
N TYR A 209 -8.44 -16.60 1.46
CA TYR A 209 -7.46 -15.52 1.59
C TYR A 209 -6.99 -14.94 0.23
N ARG A 210 -7.72 -15.21 -0.88
CA ARG A 210 -7.35 -14.74 -2.23
C ARG A 210 -7.10 -13.23 -2.32
N LEU A 211 -7.84 -12.42 -1.58
CA LEU A 211 -7.69 -10.97 -1.54
C LEU A 211 -6.36 -10.52 -0.90
N ASN A 212 -5.69 -11.42 -0.18
CA ASN A 212 -4.46 -11.13 0.54
C ASN A 212 -3.20 -11.40 -0.30
N TYR A 213 -3.29 -12.10 -1.43
CA TYR A 213 -2.09 -12.45 -2.20
C TYR A 213 -2.30 -12.46 -3.73
N TRP A 214 -3.55 -12.44 -4.25
CA TRP A 214 -3.75 -12.38 -5.69
C TRP A 214 -3.45 -10.99 -6.25
N VAL A 215 -2.37 -10.90 -7.04
CA VAL A 215 -1.94 -9.64 -7.70
C VAL A 215 -2.96 -9.11 -8.70
N LEU A 216 -3.87 -9.95 -9.21
CA LEU A 216 -4.88 -9.58 -10.20
C LEU A 216 -5.84 -8.51 -9.68
N HIS A 217 -6.06 -8.43 -8.36
CA HIS A 217 -6.88 -7.38 -7.72
C HIS A 217 -6.29 -5.97 -7.82
N TYR A 218 -4.99 -5.86 -8.16
CA TYR A 218 -4.29 -4.57 -8.24
C TYR A 218 -3.43 -4.46 -9.50
N ILE A 219 -3.60 -5.39 -10.47
CA ILE A 219 -2.74 -5.48 -11.65
C ILE A 219 -2.82 -4.22 -12.52
N PHE A 220 -4.02 -3.66 -12.72
CA PHE A 220 -4.20 -2.44 -13.50
C PHE A 220 -3.43 -1.27 -12.89
N ILE A 221 -3.64 -1.01 -11.59
CA ILE A 221 -3.03 0.16 -10.94
C ILE A 221 -1.50 0.03 -10.85
N PHE A 222 -0.99 -1.21 -10.69
CA PHE A 222 0.45 -1.48 -10.70
C PHE A 222 1.04 -1.25 -12.10
N LEU A 223 0.44 -1.82 -13.15
CA LEU A 223 0.94 -1.66 -14.52
C LEU A 223 0.75 -0.24 -15.05
N LEU A 224 -0.30 0.47 -14.65
CA LEU A 224 -0.46 1.90 -14.91
C LEU A 224 0.71 2.70 -14.35
N GLY A 225 1.11 2.44 -13.09
CA GLY A 225 2.29 3.07 -12.49
C GLY A 225 3.56 2.83 -13.29
N GLY A 226 3.78 1.58 -13.72
CA GLY A 226 4.91 1.21 -14.59
C GLY A 226 4.87 1.91 -15.95
N TYR A 227 3.72 1.90 -16.62
CA TYR A 227 3.53 2.57 -17.91
C TYR A 227 3.80 4.07 -17.87
N LEU A 228 3.22 4.76 -16.86
CA LEU A 228 3.40 6.21 -16.70
C LEU A 228 4.84 6.58 -16.36
N ALA A 229 5.55 5.72 -15.62
CA ALA A 229 6.96 5.92 -15.30
C ALA A 229 7.86 5.79 -16.53
N VAL A 230 7.58 4.84 -17.42
CA VAL A 230 8.31 4.68 -18.69
C VAL A 230 8.03 5.86 -19.62
N HIS A 231 6.80 6.36 -19.65
CA HIS A 231 6.37 7.49 -20.48
C HIS A 231 6.32 8.81 -19.69
N ILE A 232 7.27 9.05 -18.78
CA ILE A 232 7.23 10.15 -17.81
C ILE A 232 7.06 11.53 -18.46
N GLU A 233 7.69 11.80 -19.61
CA GLU A 233 7.58 13.10 -20.27
C GLU A 233 6.20 13.32 -20.92
N ALA A 234 5.61 12.28 -21.48
CA ALA A 234 4.23 12.33 -21.96
C ALA A 234 3.25 12.49 -20.78
N PHE A 235 3.50 11.81 -19.68
CA PHE A 235 2.70 11.92 -18.45
C PHE A 235 2.76 13.33 -17.85
N LYS A 236 3.94 13.96 -17.79
CA LYS A 236 4.06 15.36 -17.34
C LYS A 236 3.25 16.31 -18.23
N ARG A 237 3.37 16.19 -19.56
CA ARG A 237 2.55 17.00 -20.50
C ARG A 237 1.05 16.78 -20.28
N PHE A 238 0.62 15.54 -20.14
CA PHE A 238 -0.78 15.20 -19.84
C PHE A 238 -1.27 15.85 -18.55
N MET A 239 -0.54 15.71 -17.45
CA MET A 239 -0.89 16.32 -16.15
C MET A 239 -1.00 17.84 -16.24
N GLN A 240 -0.07 18.49 -16.99
CA GLN A 240 -0.08 19.95 -17.15
C GLN A 240 -1.28 20.43 -17.97
N GLN A 241 -1.58 19.74 -19.07
CA GLN A 241 -2.67 20.11 -19.99
C GLN A 241 -4.06 19.77 -19.42
N LYS A 242 -4.17 18.65 -18.70
CA LYS A 242 -5.46 18.11 -18.25
C LYS A 242 -5.68 18.29 -16.73
N ARG A 243 -4.92 19.16 -16.06
CA ARG A 243 -4.97 19.37 -14.62
C ARG A 243 -6.38 19.61 -14.07
N THR A 244 -7.16 20.49 -14.72
CA THR A 244 -8.53 20.82 -14.30
C THR A 244 -9.44 19.59 -14.43
N ALA A 245 -9.36 18.87 -15.54
CA ALA A 245 -10.11 17.63 -15.74
C ALA A 245 -9.74 16.56 -14.69
N ILE A 246 -8.44 16.39 -14.40
CA ILE A 246 -7.96 15.45 -13.35
C ILE A 246 -8.57 15.85 -12.00
N THR A 247 -8.56 17.13 -11.66
CA THR A 247 -9.11 17.63 -10.39
C THR A 247 -10.62 17.41 -10.31
N LEU A 248 -11.36 17.75 -11.36
CA LEU A 248 -12.82 17.55 -11.40
C LEU A 248 -13.19 16.06 -11.33
N LEU A 249 -12.48 15.21 -12.09
CA LEU A 249 -12.71 13.76 -12.07
C LEU A 249 -12.32 13.13 -10.73
N PHE A 250 -11.30 13.65 -10.04
CA PHE A 250 -10.98 13.21 -8.68
C PHE A 250 -12.16 13.49 -7.72
N TYR A 251 -12.68 14.72 -7.69
CA TYR A 251 -13.84 15.03 -6.83
C TYR A 251 -15.10 14.27 -7.26
N ALA A 252 -15.34 14.09 -8.55
CA ALA A 252 -16.45 13.30 -9.06
C ALA A 252 -16.34 11.82 -8.65
N SER A 253 -15.14 11.23 -8.76
CA SER A 253 -14.91 9.84 -8.35
C SER A 253 -15.06 9.65 -6.82
N MET A 254 -14.58 10.61 -6.03
CA MET A 254 -14.77 10.64 -4.58
C MET A 254 -16.27 10.74 -4.23
N ALA A 255 -16.99 11.66 -4.86
CA ALA A 255 -18.43 11.81 -4.67
C ALA A 255 -19.20 10.55 -5.09
N SER A 256 -18.77 9.89 -6.17
CA SER A 256 -19.35 8.62 -6.63
C SER A 256 -19.19 7.51 -5.59
N LEU A 257 -17.98 7.35 -5.02
CA LEU A 257 -17.74 6.33 -4.01
C LEU A 257 -18.48 6.61 -2.70
N LEU A 258 -18.50 7.88 -2.25
CA LEU A 258 -19.29 8.30 -1.09
C LEU A 258 -20.79 8.13 -1.35
N GLY A 259 -21.27 8.55 -2.52
CA GLY A 259 -22.67 8.37 -2.92
C GLY A 259 -23.07 6.89 -2.95
N TYR A 260 -22.19 6.02 -3.43
CA TYR A 260 -22.40 4.58 -3.39
C TYR A 260 -22.55 4.08 -1.94
N TYR A 261 -21.64 4.45 -1.05
CA TYR A 261 -21.73 4.11 0.38
C TYR A 261 -23.06 4.57 0.99
N TYR A 262 -23.43 5.83 0.79
CA TYR A 262 -24.68 6.36 1.34
C TYR A 262 -25.92 5.75 0.71
N SER A 263 -25.90 5.37 -0.55
CA SER A 263 -27.02 4.64 -1.18
C SER A 263 -27.25 3.26 -0.56
N LEU A 264 -26.16 2.58 -0.16
CA LEU A 264 -26.25 1.30 0.55
C LEU A 264 -26.89 1.48 1.94
N LEU A 265 -26.48 2.54 2.67
CA LEU A 265 -27.12 2.86 3.96
C LEU A 265 -28.61 3.22 3.79
N ALA A 266 -28.95 4.01 2.77
CA ALA A 266 -30.34 4.33 2.45
C ALA A 266 -31.18 3.11 2.06
N ALA A 267 -30.55 2.08 1.51
CA ALA A 267 -31.15 0.77 1.24
C ALA A 267 -31.26 -0.15 2.48
N GLY A 268 -30.89 0.37 3.68
CA GLY A 268 -31.01 -0.36 4.95
C GLY A 268 -29.81 -1.20 5.32
N GLN A 269 -28.69 -1.11 4.60
CA GLN A 269 -27.46 -1.81 4.98
C GLN A 269 -26.81 -1.17 6.22
N THR A 270 -26.16 -1.99 7.02
CA THR A 270 -25.35 -1.48 8.14
C THR A 270 -24.11 -0.72 7.63
N PRO A 271 -23.51 0.18 8.44
CA PRO A 271 -22.24 0.80 8.06
C PRO A 271 -21.13 -0.22 7.75
N LEU A 272 -21.10 -1.36 8.43
CA LEU A 272 -20.16 -2.45 8.18
C LEU A 272 -20.36 -3.06 6.78
N ASP A 273 -21.62 -3.38 6.41
CA ASP A 273 -21.91 -3.91 5.09
C ASP A 273 -21.62 -2.88 4.00
N GLY A 274 -21.94 -1.61 4.26
CA GLY A 274 -21.65 -0.50 3.37
C GLY A 274 -20.16 -0.35 3.08
N ILE A 275 -19.28 -0.38 4.07
CA ILE A 275 -17.83 -0.29 3.85
C ILE A 275 -17.24 -1.55 3.19
N ASN A 276 -17.82 -2.72 3.45
CA ASN A 276 -17.40 -3.98 2.82
C ASN A 276 -17.86 -4.06 1.35
N THR A 277 -18.87 -3.31 0.96
CA THR A 277 -19.38 -3.24 -0.41
C THR A 277 -18.74 -2.07 -1.19
N ALA A 278 -18.73 -0.86 -0.62
CA ALA A 278 -18.14 0.34 -1.23
C ALA A 278 -16.65 0.44 -0.92
N HIS A 279 -15.87 -0.62 -1.18
CA HIS A 279 -14.42 -0.62 -0.91
C HIS A 279 -13.59 -0.44 -2.19
N GLN A 280 -12.26 -0.47 -2.06
CA GLN A 280 -11.29 -0.17 -3.13
C GLN A 280 -11.35 -1.09 -4.36
N LEU A 281 -11.94 -2.30 -4.26
CA LEU A 281 -12.11 -3.24 -5.37
C LEU A 281 -13.48 -3.11 -6.05
N SER A 282 -14.39 -2.29 -5.50
CA SER A 282 -15.63 -1.95 -6.21
C SER A 282 -15.32 -1.09 -7.44
N PRO A 283 -16.18 -1.10 -8.49
CA PRO A 283 -15.94 -0.27 -9.68
C PRO A 283 -15.74 1.22 -9.33
N ALA A 284 -16.52 1.76 -8.39
CA ALA A 284 -16.37 3.12 -7.90
C ALA A 284 -15.03 3.31 -7.14
N GLY A 285 -14.61 2.32 -6.34
CA GLY A 285 -13.34 2.33 -5.63
C GLY A 285 -12.12 2.27 -6.54
N ILE A 286 -12.17 1.44 -7.60
CA ILE A 286 -11.12 1.37 -8.62
C ILE A 286 -10.99 2.71 -9.35
N PHE A 287 -12.13 3.32 -9.76
CA PHE A 287 -12.14 4.62 -10.41
C PHE A 287 -11.63 5.72 -9.49
N TYR A 288 -12.04 5.72 -8.22
CA TYR A 288 -11.53 6.66 -7.22
C TYR A 288 -10.02 6.53 -7.01
N THR A 289 -9.51 5.31 -6.91
CA THR A 289 -8.05 5.06 -6.79
C THR A 289 -7.27 5.57 -8.00
N LEU A 290 -7.79 5.32 -9.22
CA LEU A 290 -7.19 5.83 -10.45
C LEU A 290 -7.10 7.36 -10.42
N MET A 291 -8.21 8.04 -10.13
CA MET A 291 -8.25 9.50 -10.11
C MET A 291 -7.42 10.09 -8.97
N ALA A 292 -7.43 9.48 -7.78
CA ALA A 292 -6.57 9.87 -6.66
C ALA A 292 -5.08 9.75 -7.02
N SER A 293 -4.68 8.68 -7.71
CA SER A 293 -3.30 8.49 -8.15
C SER A 293 -2.84 9.61 -9.10
N LEU A 294 -3.65 9.94 -10.10
CA LEU A 294 -3.36 11.01 -11.04
C LEU A 294 -3.39 12.40 -10.38
N PHE A 295 -4.37 12.64 -9.52
CA PHE A 295 -4.55 13.91 -8.82
C PHE A 295 -3.38 14.19 -7.87
N PHE A 296 -3.06 13.29 -6.95
CA PHE A 296 -1.96 13.49 -6.00
C PHE A 296 -0.61 13.59 -6.71
N PHE A 297 -0.38 12.80 -7.75
CA PHE A 297 0.84 12.92 -8.53
C PHE A 297 0.94 14.29 -9.21
N THR A 298 -0.19 14.80 -9.73
CA THR A 298 -0.26 16.13 -10.37
C THR A 298 0.00 17.25 -9.38
N ILE A 299 -0.71 17.28 -8.23
CA ILE A 299 -0.57 18.39 -7.28
C ILE A 299 0.82 18.43 -6.65
N PHE A 300 1.42 17.28 -6.37
CA PHE A 300 2.76 17.22 -5.78
C PHE A 300 3.88 17.48 -6.81
N THR A 301 3.70 17.09 -8.06
CA THR A 301 4.68 17.40 -9.11
C THR A 301 4.73 18.88 -9.43
N TYR A 302 3.58 19.57 -9.43
CA TYR A 302 3.49 20.99 -9.78
C TYR A 302 3.28 21.91 -8.57
N GLN A 303 3.45 21.40 -7.37
CA GLN A 303 3.33 22.12 -6.10
C GLN A 303 2.05 23.01 -6.02
N ARG A 304 0.89 22.39 -6.29
CA ARG A 304 -0.42 23.04 -6.26
C ARG A 304 -1.03 23.02 -4.85
N TYR A 305 -0.22 23.36 -3.85
CA TYR A 305 -0.54 23.44 -2.43
C TYR A 305 0.45 24.40 -1.76
N PRO A 306 0.18 24.92 -0.54
CA PRO A 306 1.07 25.80 0.17
C PRO A 306 2.45 25.16 0.44
N ALA A 307 3.53 25.84 0.06
CA ALA A 307 4.92 25.33 0.21
C ALA A 307 5.29 25.02 1.67
N ALA A 308 4.63 25.67 2.62
CA ALA A 308 4.78 25.41 4.05
C ALA A 308 4.46 23.97 4.46
N LEU A 309 3.70 23.21 3.65
CA LEU A 309 3.43 21.80 3.88
C LEU A 309 4.57 20.86 3.47
N ASN A 310 5.54 21.31 2.68
CA ASN A 310 6.63 20.48 2.19
C ASN A 310 7.41 19.76 3.32
N PRO A 311 7.82 20.42 4.43
CA PRO A 311 8.51 19.74 5.52
C PRO A 311 7.67 18.61 6.15
N ILE A 312 6.37 18.86 6.32
CA ILE A 312 5.43 17.87 6.89
C ILE A 312 5.30 16.68 5.94
N LEU A 313 5.03 16.92 4.64
CA LEU A 313 4.92 15.88 3.62
C LEU A 313 6.19 15.05 3.50
N HIS A 314 7.35 15.71 3.56
CA HIS A 314 8.64 15.03 3.57
C HIS A 314 8.83 14.16 4.83
N LEU A 315 8.48 14.69 6.01
CA LEU A 315 8.55 13.93 7.27
C LEU A 315 7.67 12.68 7.20
N LEU A 316 6.40 12.84 6.80
CA LEU A 316 5.43 11.76 6.64
C LEU A 316 5.95 10.71 5.65
N GLY A 317 6.38 11.13 4.46
CA GLY A 317 6.86 10.23 3.41
C GLY A 317 8.13 9.48 3.80
N LYS A 318 9.07 10.17 4.44
CA LYS A 318 10.34 9.59 4.90
C LYS A 318 10.15 8.50 5.95
N HIS A 319 9.15 8.63 6.81
CA HIS A 319 8.89 7.74 7.93
C HIS A 319 7.70 6.81 7.70
N SER A 320 7.02 6.90 6.55
CA SER A 320 5.77 6.19 6.23
C SER A 320 5.87 4.67 6.40
N TYR A 321 6.98 4.05 6.00
CA TYR A 321 7.10 2.59 6.02
C TYR A 321 7.15 2.02 7.45
N PHE A 322 7.94 2.61 8.34
CA PHE A 322 7.96 2.17 9.73
C PHE A 322 6.65 2.50 10.45
N ALA A 323 6.11 3.71 10.24
CA ALA A 323 4.82 4.10 10.82
C ALA A 323 3.70 3.14 10.39
N TYR A 324 3.69 2.73 9.11
CA TYR A 324 2.79 1.70 8.59
C TYR A 324 2.98 0.34 9.29
N LEU A 325 4.20 -0.05 9.62
CA LEU A 325 4.46 -1.34 10.27
C LEU A 325 4.09 -1.34 11.75
N VAL A 326 4.27 -0.22 12.46
CA VAL A 326 4.13 -0.14 13.92
C VAL A 326 2.75 0.31 14.41
N HIS A 327 1.96 1.02 13.56
CA HIS A 327 0.68 1.62 14.02
C HIS A 327 -0.31 0.63 14.65
N PRO A 328 -0.41 -0.65 14.23
CA PRO A 328 -1.35 -1.58 14.87
C PRO A 328 -1.05 -1.82 16.35
N LEU A 329 0.22 -1.69 16.75
CA LEU A 329 0.61 -1.77 18.15
C LEU A 329 -0.08 -0.65 18.96
N PHE A 330 0.02 0.59 18.47
CA PHE A 330 -0.61 1.74 19.12
C PHE A 330 -2.12 1.67 19.07
N VAL A 331 -2.73 1.23 17.96
CA VAL A 331 -4.18 0.99 17.88
C VAL A 331 -4.60 -0.01 18.95
N THR A 332 -3.90 -1.14 19.07
CA THR A 332 -4.21 -2.20 20.04
C THR A 332 -4.14 -1.67 21.48
N TYR A 333 -3.04 -1.02 21.88
CA TYR A 333 -2.89 -0.57 23.27
C TYR A 333 -3.79 0.58 23.65
N LEU A 334 -4.02 1.53 22.74
CA LEU A 334 -4.96 2.63 23.01
C LEU A 334 -6.40 2.13 23.06
N ALA A 335 -6.81 1.19 22.22
CA ALA A 335 -8.14 0.59 22.26
C ALA A 335 -8.35 -0.14 23.60
N ARG A 336 -7.39 -0.96 24.03
CA ARG A 336 -7.44 -1.62 25.33
C ARG A 336 -7.47 -0.64 26.51
N ALA A 337 -6.76 0.49 26.41
CA ALA A 337 -6.79 1.51 27.45
C ALA A 337 -8.18 2.17 27.59
N LEU A 338 -8.91 2.34 26.47
CA LEU A 338 -10.29 2.81 26.49
C LEU A 338 -11.23 1.74 27.07
N GLU A 339 -11.06 0.49 26.65
CA GLU A 339 -11.85 -0.65 27.12
C GLU A 339 -11.71 -0.86 28.64
N HIS A 340 -10.48 -0.89 29.16
CA HIS A 340 -10.21 -1.02 30.62
C HIS A 340 -10.83 0.09 31.47
N ARG A 341 -11.05 1.26 30.87
CA ARG A 341 -11.71 2.38 31.54
C ARG A 341 -13.20 2.47 31.24
N SER A 342 -13.75 1.49 30.51
CA SER A 342 -15.14 1.47 30.03
C SER A 342 -15.53 2.76 29.27
N ILE A 343 -14.57 3.36 28.54
CA ILE A 343 -14.79 4.57 27.77
C ILE A 343 -15.31 4.20 26.37
N ILE A 344 -16.53 4.61 26.06
CA ILE A 344 -17.10 4.47 24.71
C ILE A 344 -16.40 5.45 23.78
N MET A 345 -15.91 4.95 22.64
CA MET A 345 -15.25 5.78 21.64
C MET A 345 -16.27 6.66 20.90
N THR A 346 -16.49 7.88 21.38
CA THR A 346 -17.29 8.91 20.67
C THR A 346 -16.53 9.41 19.44
N GLY A 347 -17.21 10.19 18.58
CA GLY A 347 -16.57 10.78 17.39
C GLY A 347 -15.36 11.67 17.72
N GLY A 348 -15.42 12.47 18.79
CA GLY A 348 -14.30 13.29 19.25
C GLY A 348 -13.14 12.44 19.76
N ILE A 349 -13.43 11.35 20.49
CA ILE A 349 -12.42 10.39 20.96
C ILE A 349 -11.79 9.68 19.74
N ALA A 350 -12.57 9.27 18.74
CA ALA A 350 -12.05 8.62 17.53
C ALA A 350 -11.08 9.54 16.75
N LEU A 351 -11.38 10.82 16.61
CA LEU A 351 -10.48 11.79 16.01
C LEU A 351 -9.19 11.98 16.82
N THR A 352 -9.31 12.12 18.14
CA THR A 352 -8.14 12.21 19.04
C THR A 352 -7.31 10.94 19.00
N PHE A 353 -7.96 9.78 18.98
CA PHE A 353 -7.33 8.46 18.86
C PHE A 353 -6.53 8.37 17.55
N TYR A 354 -7.12 8.78 16.41
CA TYR A 354 -6.44 8.82 15.12
C TYR A 354 -5.17 9.68 15.16
N VAL A 355 -5.28 10.91 15.65
CA VAL A 355 -4.13 11.82 15.76
C VAL A 355 -3.06 11.23 16.68
N THR A 356 -3.46 10.65 17.80
CA THR A 356 -2.53 10.02 18.76
C THR A 356 -1.81 8.83 18.13
N VAL A 357 -2.51 7.92 17.45
CA VAL A 357 -1.89 6.79 16.73
C VAL A 357 -0.90 7.29 15.68
N LEU A 358 -1.28 8.30 14.90
CA LEU A 358 -0.43 8.88 13.87
C LEU A 358 0.86 9.47 14.47
N LEU A 359 0.73 10.29 15.52
CA LEU A 359 1.88 10.94 16.16
C LEU A 359 2.80 9.92 16.83
N LEU A 360 2.25 8.94 17.56
CA LEU A 360 3.05 7.88 18.19
C LEU A 360 3.78 7.02 17.15
N SER A 361 3.11 6.70 16.04
CA SER A 361 3.72 5.93 14.96
C SER A 361 4.86 6.69 14.29
N LEU A 362 4.71 7.99 14.06
CA LEU A 362 5.76 8.85 13.53
C LEU A 362 6.92 9.02 14.51
N LEU A 363 6.62 9.24 15.79
CA LEU A 363 7.64 9.34 16.83
C LEU A 363 8.46 8.06 16.92
N ALA A 364 7.80 6.90 16.95
CA ALA A 364 8.47 5.60 16.94
C ALA A 364 9.35 5.43 15.70
N ALA A 365 8.86 5.85 14.51
CA ALA A 365 9.62 5.80 13.28
C ALA A 365 10.87 6.70 13.29
N ILE A 366 10.76 7.90 13.86
CA ILE A 366 11.88 8.82 14.04
C ILE A 366 12.92 8.23 15.01
N LEU A 367 12.45 7.71 16.15
CA LEU A 367 13.31 7.10 17.17
C LEU A 367 14.03 5.86 16.63
N CYS A 368 13.29 4.93 15.98
CA CYS A 368 13.88 3.75 15.35
C CYS A 368 14.98 4.13 14.36
N ARG A 369 14.74 5.16 13.53
CA ARG A 369 15.73 5.62 12.56
C ARG A 369 16.94 6.29 13.22
N ARG A 370 16.77 7.00 14.33
CA ARG A 370 17.89 7.57 15.12
C ARG A 370 18.70 6.46 15.77
N LEU A 371 18.04 5.52 16.41
CA LEU A 371 18.69 4.35 17.03
C LEU A 371 19.39 3.47 15.98
N GLY A 372 18.83 3.33 14.79
CA GLY A 372 19.42 2.60 13.67
C GLY A 372 20.75 3.21 13.17
N ASN A 373 21.05 4.47 13.48
CA ASN A 373 22.39 5.05 13.21
C ASN A 373 23.45 4.50 14.18
N ALA A 374 23.07 4.18 15.41
CA ALA A 374 23.95 3.57 16.41
C ALA A 374 23.92 2.04 16.35
N LEU A 375 22.77 1.46 16.04
CA LEU A 375 22.53 0.03 15.94
C LEU A 375 21.97 -0.33 14.53
N PRO A 376 22.83 -0.46 13.51
CA PRO A 376 22.39 -0.68 12.12
C PRO A 376 21.44 -1.86 11.94
N ILE A 377 21.66 -2.95 12.68
CA ILE A 377 20.84 -4.17 12.63
C ILE A 377 19.36 -3.87 12.92
N LEU A 378 19.06 -2.86 13.76
CA LEU A 378 17.69 -2.47 14.07
C LEU A 378 17.00 -1.89 12.81
N SER A 379 17.64 -0.97 12.11
CA SER A 379 17.06 -0.38 10.89
C SER A 379 17.07 -1.35 9.71
N GLU A 380 18.05 -2.25 9.64
CA GLU A 380 18.10 -3.31 8.63
C GLU A 380 16.94 -4.29 8.80
N ALA A 381 16.74 -4.80 10.01
CA ALA A 381 15.72 -5.78 10.32
C ALA A 381 14.29 -5.21 10.26
N THR A 382 14.08 -3.97 10.73
CA THR A 382 12.72 -3.41 10.87
C THR A 382 12.23 -2.64 9.66
N ILE A 383 13.09 -1.98 8.90
CA ILE A 383 12.72 -1.14 7.75
C ILE A 383 13.59 -1.36 6.50
N GLY A 384 14.50 -2.32 6.53
CA GLY A 384 15.36 -2.65 5.38
C GLY A 384 16.29 -1.51 4.94
N ILE A 385 16.68 -0.63 5.87
CA ILE A 385 17.65 0.44 5.60
C ILE A 385 19.03 -0.04 6.01
N TYR A 386 19.90 -0.19 5.02
CA TYR A 386 21.30 -0.58 5.21
C TYR A 386 22.20 0.65 5.19
N PRO A 387 23.12 0.81 6.16
CA PRO A 387 24.10 1.88 6.12
C PRO A 387 24.92 1.79 4.84
N LYS A 388 25.22 2.94 4.26
CA LYS A 388 26.19 2.97 3.16
C LYS A 388 27.54 2.56 3.74
N THR A 389 28.05 1.41 3.34
CA THR A 389 29.45 1.06 3.58
C THR A 389 30.29 2.24 3.08
N LYS A 390 31.00 2.91 4.01
CA LYS A 390 32.05 3.85 3.61
C LYS A 390 33.07 3.04 2.82
N ARG A 391 33.05 3.18 1.49
CA ARG A 391 34.13 2.74 0.62
C ARG A 391 35.18 3.84 0.60
#